data_fa30493e80acd84d2bc2877a08b12a40
#
_entry.id   fa30493e80acd84d2bc2877a08b12a40
#
_cell.length_a   1.000
_cell.length_b   1.000
_cell.length_c   1.000
_cell.angle_alpha   90.00
_cell.angle_beta   90.00
_cell.angle_gamma   90.00
#
_symmetry.space_group_name_H-M   'P 1'
#
loop_
_entity.id
_entity.type
_entity.pdbx_description
1 polymer ?
#
loop_
_entity_poly.entity_id
_entity_poly.type
_entity_poly.pdbx_seq_one_letter_code
_entity_poly.pdbx_strand_id
1 'polypeptide(L)'
;MPEGPGSDILYRELAEAFQAIGISTRQVRLEENADLELVDRLARYGAPRWYLNQFNCDFNLGLCSADADDLVSQAIIAKDSEVEQQLLAQAHRKLMEEEVFIPLGAPIRWSLVRGAIAGFESNQWGFHPLFPLSQPPN
;
A
#
# COMPACT_ATOMS: atom_id res chain seq x y z
N MET A 1 0.31 9.60 12.32
CA MET A 1 -0.78 8.75 11.77
C MET A 1 -1.91 9.65 11.29
N PRO A 2 -2.60 9.36 10.17
CA PRO A 2 -3.76 10.15 9.77
C PRO A 2 -4.84 10.12 10.87
N GLU A 3 -5.55 11.21 11.04
CA GLU A 3 -6.65 11.30 12.01
C GLU A 3 -7.90 10.64 11.43
N GLY A 4 -8.58 9.81 12.24
CA GLY A 4 -9.81 9.14 11.84
C GLY A 4 -10.23 8.06 12.84
N PRO A 5 -11.49 7.65 12.85
CA PRO A 5 -12.03 6.74 13.88
C PRO A 5 -11.36 5.35 13.94
N GLY A 6 -10.72 4.93 12.85
CA GLY A 6 -9.94 3.68 12.83
C GLY A 6 -8.49 3.83 13.25
N SER A 7 -7.94 5.04 13.22
CA SER A 7 -6.53 5.31 13.48
C SER A 7 -6.16 5.08 14.94
N ASP A 8 -7.03 5.49 15.87
CA ASP A 8 -6.79 5.31 17.30
C ASP A 8 -6.83 3.84 17.71
N ILE A 9 -7.70 3.05 17.07
CA ILE A 9 -7.78 1.61 17.31
C ILE A 9 -6.49 0.95 16.82
N LEU A 10 -6.09 1.24 15.58
CA LEU A 10 -4.87 0.68 15.00
C LEU A 10 -3.62 1.09 15.79
N TYR A 11 -3.52 2.37 16.19
CA TYR A 11 -2.40 2.84 17.01
C TYR A 11 -2.31 2.09 18.34
N ARG A 12 -3.42 1.90 19.02
CA ARG A 12 -3.44 1.17 20.30
C ARG A 12 -2.94 -0.27 20.13
N GLU A 13 -3.46 -1.00 19.13
CA GLU A 13 -3.04 -2.38 18.87
C GLU A 13 -1.55 -2.47 18.52
N LEU A 14 -1.05 -1.54 17.70
CA LEU A 14 0.38 -1.45 17.39
C LEU A 14 1.22 -1.09 18.61
N ALA A 15 0.77 -0.14 19.43
CA ALA A 15 1.47 0.26 20.65
C ALA A 15 1.57 -0.88 21.65
N GLU A 16 0.52 -1.69 21.81
CA GLU A 16 0.52 -2.89 22.66
C GLU A 16 1.50 -3.94 22.11
N ALA A 17 1.50 -4.17 20.79
CA ALA A 17 2.41 -5.13 20.17
C ALA A 17 3.89 -4.70 20.32
N PHE A 18 4.21 -3.42 20.12
CA PHE A 18 5.57 -2.89 20.34
C PHE A 18 5.96 -2.93 21.82
N GLN A 19 5.04 -2.62 22.72
CA GLN A 19 5.30 -2.69 24.16
C GLN A 19 5.63 -4.12 24.60
N ALA A 20 5.01 -5.14 24.01
CA ALA A 20 5.30 -6.54 24.30
C ALA A 20 6.75 -6.95 24.01
N ILE A 21 7.41 -6.25 23.12
CA ILE A 21 8.85 -6.45 22.79
C ILE A 21 9.75 -5.35 23.42
N GLY A 22 9.22 -4.55 24.35
CA GLY A 22 9.97 -3.55 25.10
C GLY A 22 10.15 -2.21 24.37
N ILE A 23 9.39 -1.95 23.30
CA ILE A 23 9.44 -0.69 22.55
C ILE A 23 8.26 0.19 22.96
N SER A 24 8.56 1.39 23.49
CA SER A 24 7.53 2.41 23.76
C SER A 24 7.29 3.26 22.52
N THR A 25 6.04 3.43 22.15
CA THR A 25 5.64 4.24 20.99
C THR A 25 4.97 5.56 21.39
N ARG A 26 5.10 6.55 20.56
CA ARG A 26 4.42 7.84 20.67
C ARG A 26 3.88 8.26 19.31
N GLN A 27 2.60 8.56 19.25
CA GLN A 27 2.01 9.13 18.04
C GLN A 27 2.44 10.58 17.86
N VAL A 28 2.82 10.94 16.65
CA VAL A 28 3.19 12.29 16.24
C VAL A 28 2.30 12.76 15.08
N ARG A 29 2.28 14.07 14.81
CA ARG A 29 1.56 14.64 13.67
C ARG A 29 2.25 14.28 12.36
N LEU A 30 1.52 14.35 11.26
CA LEU A 30 2.04 14.03 9.93
C LEU A 30 3.21 14.92 9.48
N GLU A 31 3.28 16.15 10.00
CA GLU A 31 4.34 17.10 9.68
C GLU A 31 5.60 16.92 10.53
N GLU A 32 5.55 16.07 11.54
CA GLU A 32 6.68 15.80 12.43
C GLU A 32 7.47 14.59 11.90
N ASN A 33 8.79 14.60 12.15
CA ASN A 33 9.62 13.42 11.85
C ASN A 33 9.22 12.25 12.74
N ALA A 34 9.08 11.08 12.13
CA ALA A 34 8.73 9.83 12.79
C ALA A 34 9.69 8.72 12.37
N ASP A 35 9.97 7.81 13.29
CA ASP A 35 10.78 6.60 13.00
C ASP A 35 9.98 5.60 12.15
N LEU A 36 8.64 5.58 12.28
CA LEU A 36 7.73 4.74 11.53
C LEU A 36 6.59 5.57 10.95
N GLU A 37 6.30 5.36 9.69
CA GLU A 37 5.16 5.97 9.01
C GLU A 37 4.13 4.90 8.63
N LEU A 38 2.86 5.12 8.97
CA LEU A 38 1.77 4.27 8.50
C LEU A 38 1.37 4.70 7.09
N VAL A 39 1.61 3.82 6.13
CA VAL A 39 1.24 4.02 4.73
C VAL A 39 0.03 3.15 4.38
N ASP A 40 -1.08 3.80 4.03
CA ASP A 40 -2.28 3.16 3.48
C ASP A 40 -2.43 3.57 2.02
N ARG A 41 -2.31 2.62 1.10
CA ARG A 41 -2.37 2.85 -0.33
C ARG A 41 -3.46 2.00 -0.98
N LEU A 42 -4.22 2.62 -1.86
CA LEU A 42 -5.20 1.91 -2.69
C LEU A 42 -4.51 1.40 -3.95
N ALA A 43 -4.42 0.09 -4.10
CA ALA A 43 -3.89 -0.51 -5.32
C ALA A 43 -4.85 -0.25 -6.49
N ARG A 44 -4.37 0.42 -7.53
CA ARG A 44 -5.16 0.72 -8.73
C ARG A 44 -5.33 -0.49 -9.64
N TYR A 45 -4.43 -1.47 -9.53
CA TYR A 45 -4.45 -2.73 -10.27
C TYR A 45 -3.63 -3.79 -9.53
N GLY A 46 -3.95 -5.06 -9.72
CA GLY A 46 -3.39 -6.19 -8.99
C GLY A 46 -2.13 -6.76 -9.62
N ALA A 47 -1.17 -5.94 -9.99
CA ALA A 47 0.11 -6.44 -10.47
C ALA A 47 1.19 -6.31 -9.37
N PRO A 48 2.03 -7.34 -9.15
CA PRO A 48 3.12 -7.29 -8.16
C PRO A 48 4.00 -6.06 -8.32
N ARG A 49 4.28 -5.65 -9.54
CA ARG A 49 5.06 -4.47 -9.88
C ARG A 49 4.47 -3.16 -9.31
N TRP A 50 3.12 -3.05 -9.21
CA TRP A 50 2.52 -1.88 -8.59
C TRP A 50 2.94 -1.75 -7.11
N TYR A 51 2.93 -2.87 -6.38
CA TYR A 51 3.31 -2.89 -4.96
C TYR A 51 4.80 -2.61 -4.78
N LEU A 52 5.67 -3.23 -5.57
CA LEU A 52 7.11 -3.01 -5.51
C LEU A 52 7.50 -1.56 -5.81
N ASN A 53 6.84 -0.93 -6.79
CA ASN A 53 7.08 0.48 -7.12
C ASN A 53 6.75 1.47 -5.98
N GLN A 54 5.99 1.05 -4.96
CA GLN A 54 5.77 1.92 -3.79
C GLN A 54 7.05 2.12 -2.95
N PHE A 55 8.03 1.24 -3.12
CA PHE A 55 9.31 1.23 -2.41
C PHE A 55 10.49 1.61 -3.32
N ASN A 56 10.23 2.16 -4.50
CA ASN A 56 11.27 2.58 -5.42
C ASN A 56 12.04 3.79 -4.87
N CYS A 57 13.38 3.71 -4.91
CA CYS A 57 14.27 4.71 -4.34
C CYS A 57 14.13 6.10 -4.98
N ASP A 58 13.79 6.16 -6.26
CA ASP A 58 13.62 7.43 -6.98
C ASP A 58 12.45 8.27 -6.43
N PHE A 59 11.48 7.64 -5.76
CA PHE A 59 10.33 8.36 -5.21
C PHE A 59 10.57 9.00 -3.85
N ASN A 60 11.64 8.62 -3.14
CA ASN A 60 11.99 9.14 -1.81
C ASN A 60 10.83 9.11 -0.80
N LEU A 61 10.03 8.05 -0.83
CA LEU A 61 8.83 7.90 0.03
C LEU A 61 9.13 7.25 1.39
N GLY A 62 10.37 6.83 1.61
CA GLY A 62 10.80 6.13 2.81
C GLY A 62 12.03 5.29 2.56
N LEU A 63 12.21 4.22 3.33
CA LEU A 63 13.25 3.24 3.07
C LEU A 63 12.99 2.52 1.74
N CYS A 64 14.06 2.20 1.03
CA CYS A 64 14.01 1.54 -0.28
C CYS A 64 15.21 0.59 -0.44
N SER A 65 15.20 -0.22 -1.48
CA SER A 65 16.27 -1.14 -1.83
C SER A 65 16.68 -0.95 -3.29
N ALA A 66 17.90 -0.49 -3.53
CA ALA A 66 18.44 -0.35 -4.88
C ALA A 66 18.53 -1.71 -5.59
N ASP A 67 18.89 -2.77 -4.87
CA ASP A 67 18.92 -4.14 -5.41
C ASP A 67 17.54 -4.60 -5.87
N ALA A 68 16.47 -4.24 -5.13
CA ALA A 68 15.10 -4.55 -5.52
C ALA A 68 14.68 -3.74 -6.76
N ASP A 69 15.07 -2.47 -6.86
CA ASP A 69 14.78 -1.62 -8.02
C ASP A 69 15.45 -2.14 -9.29
N ASP A 70 16.68 -2.62 -9.19
CA ASP A 70 17.40 -3.24 -10.30
C ASP A 70 16.67 -4.51 -10.80
N LEU A 71 16.18 -5.34 -9.90
CA LEU A 71 15.39 -6.54 -10.24
C LEU A 71 14.06 -6.18 -10.90
N VAL A 72 13.35 -5.15 -10.40
CA VAL A 72 12.13 -4.65 -11.01
C VAL A 72 12.41 -4.10 -12.43
N SER A 73 13.51 -3.39 -12.60
CA SER A 73 13.93 -2.86 -13.90
C SER A 73 14.22 -3.98 -14.91
N GLN A 74 14.88 -5.05 -14.48
CA GLN A 74 15.10 -6.24 -15.29
C GLN A 74 13.78 -6.96 -15.63
N ALA A 75 12.83 -7.02 -14.70
CA ALA A 75 11.53 -7.62 -14.92
C ALA A 75 10.72 -6.86 -16.00
N ILE A 76 10.83 -5.53 -16.06
CA ILE A 76 10.13 -4.69 -17.07
C ILE A 76 10.54 -5.03 -18.49
N ILE A 77 11.80 -5.38 -18.71
CA ILE A 77 12.35 -5.68 -20.03
C ILE A 77 12.36 -7.18 -20.36
N ALA A 78 11.98 -8.03 -19.41
CA ALA A 78 11.89 -9.46 -19.61
C ALA A 78 10.83 -9.80 -20.67
N LYS A 79 11.20 -10.66 -21.64
CA LYS A 79 10.29 -11.09 -22.70
C LYS A 79 9.47 -12.32 -22.29
N ASP A 80 9.94 -13.04 -21.30
CA ASP A 80 9.33 -14.25 -20.78
C ASP A 80 8.61 -13.91 -19.48
N SER A 81 7.33 -14.28 -19.42
CA SER A 81 6.48 -14.02 -18.23
C SER A 81 6.95 -14.79 -17.00
N GLU A 82 7.54 -15.97 -17.16
CA GLU A 82 8.07 -16.72 -16.03
C GLU A 82 9.31 -16.05 -15.46
N VAL A 83 10.20 -15.56 -16.33
CA VAL A 83 11.37 -14.76 -15.92
C VAL A 83 10.94 -13.47 -15.23
N GLU A 84 9.95 -12.76 -15.77
CA GLU A 84 9.38 -11.56 -15.14
C GLU A 84 8.89 -11.87 -13.71
N GLN A 85 8.10 -12.91 -13.54
CA GLN A 85 7.56 -13.30 -12.22
C GLN A 85 8.66 -13.68 -11.23
N GLN A 86 9.68 -14.40 -11.68
CA GLN A 86 10.83 -14.78 -10.85
C GLN A 86 11.61 -13.54 -10.37
N LEU A 87 11.86 -12.58 -11.25
CA LEU A 87 12.55 -11.33 -10.91
C LEU A 87 11.75 -10.49 -9.92
N LEU A 88 10.43 -10.35 -10.12
CA LEU A 88 9.56 -9.65 -9.19
C LEU A 88 9.49 -10.34 -7.81
N ALA A 89 9.48 -11.68 -7.78
CA ALA A 89 9.56 -12.44 -6.54
C ALA A 89 10.91 -12.27 -5.83
N GLN A 90 12.01 -12.13 -6.58
CA GLN A 90 13.32 -11.82 -6.00
C GLN A 90 13.38 -10.40 -5.44
N ALA A 91 12.83 -9.41 -6.16
CA ALA A 91 12.74 -8.03 -5.68
C ALA A 91 11.95 -7.94 -4.36
N HIS A 92 10.83 -8.64 -4.27
CA HIS A 92 10.04 -8.73 -3.04
C HIS A 92 10.84 -9.33 -1.88
N ARG A 93 11.59 -10.42 -2.11
CA ARG A 93 12.45 -11.01 -1.07
C ARG A 93 13.52 -10.04 -0.59
N LYS A 94 14.12 -9.27 -1.51
CA LYS A 94 15.11 -8.24 -1.15
C LYS A 94 14.54 -7.18 -0.22
N LEU A 95 13.36 -6.65 -0.53
CA LEU A 95 12.67 -5.67 0.33
C LEU A 95 12.37 -6.26 1.72
N MET A 96 12.00 -7.53 1.80
CA MET A 96 11.73 -8.20 3.08
C MET A 96 13.00 -8.48 3.88
N GLU A 97 14.11 -8.88 3.23
CA GLU A 97 15.40 -9.11 3.85
C GLU A 97 16.01 -7.82 4.42
N GLU A 98 15.80 -6.70 3.77
CA GLU A 98 16.27 -5.37 4.19
C GLU A 98 15.30 -4.66 5.16
N GLU A 99 14.18 -5.33 5.51
CA GLU A 99 13.19 -4.82 6.47
C GLU A 99 12.67 -3.41 6.13
N VAL A 100 12.53 -3.13 4.84
CA VAL A 100 12.10 -1.83 4.31
C VAL A 100 10.70 -1.44 4.81
N PHE A 101 9.83 -2.42 5.07
CA PHE A 101 8.48 -2.19 5.56
C PHE A 101 7.96 -3.35 6.43
N ILE A 102 6.99 -3.04 7.27
CA ILE A 102 6.26 -4.01 8.07
C ILE A 102 4.86 -4.18 7.47
N PRO A 103 4.52 -5.32 6.85
CA PRO A 103 3.21 -5.53 6.29
C PRO A 103 2.17 -5.74 7.39
N LEU A 104 1.14 -4.88 7.45
CA LEU A 104 0.07 -4.99 8.43
C LEU A 104 -1.15 -5.75 7.89
N GLY A 105 -1.42 -5.66 6.60
CA GLY A 105 -2.55 -6.31 5.95
C GLY A 105 -3.31 -5.40 4.98
N ALA A 106 -4.39 -5.93 4.41
CA ALA A 106 -5.29 -5.21 3.53
C ALA A 106 -6.59 -4.90 4.26
N PRO A 107 -6.88 -3.62 4.58
CA PRO A 107 -8.14 -3.26 5.22
C PRO A 107 -9.32 -3.50 4.27
N ILE A 108 -10.43 -3.97 4.82
CA ILE A 108 -11.69 -4.06 4.08
C ILE A 108 -12.21 -2.64 3.84
N ARG A 109 -12.38 -2.28 2.57
CA ARG A 109 -13.00 -1.02 2.18
C ARG A 109 -14.42 -1.27 1.70
N TRP A 110 -15.31 -0.39 2.06
CA TRP A 110 -16.71 -0.43 1.64
C TRP A 110 -17.19 0.97 1.27
N SER A 111 -18.21 1.01 0.43
CA SER A 111 -18.86 2.24 0.02
C SER A 111 -20.36 2.15 0.30
N LEU A 112 -20.89 3.18 0.95
CA LEU A 112 -22.33 3.31 1.16
C LEU A 112 -22.91 4.18 0.05
N VAL A 113 -23.74 3.57 -0.80
CA VAL A 113 -24.41 4.26 -1.90
C VAL A 113 -25.87 4.47 -1.56
N ARG A 114 -26.32 5.73 -1.52
CA ARG A 114 -27.70 6.09 -1.22
C ARG A 114 -28.52 6.18 -2.51
N GLY A 115 -29.60 5.39 -2.58
CA GLY A 115 -30.50 5.38 -3.72
C GLY A 115 -29.95 4.63 -4.93
N ALA A 116 -30.62 4.82 -6.07
CA ALA A 116 -30.19 4.23 -7.34
C ALA A 116 -29.26 5.20 -8.07
N ILE A 117 -27.95 5.02 -7.90
CA ILE A 117 -26.94 5.77 -8.65
C ILE A 117 -26.52 4.92 -9.85
N ALA A 118 -26.82 5.38 -11.06
CA ALA A 118 -26.37 4.73 -12.28
C ALA A 118 -24.82 4.81 -12.39
N GLY A 119 -24.20 3.75 -12.91
CA GLY A 119 -22.78 3.70 -13.14
C GLY A 119 -21.90 3.38 -11.92
N PHE A 120 -22.50 3.13 -10.75
CA PHE A 120 -21.76 2.59 -9.62
C PHE A 120 -21.66 1.05 -9.72
N GLU A 121 -20.45 0.56 -9.83
CA GLU A 121 -20.17 -0.88 -9.84
C GLU A 121 -19.16 -1.22 -8.77
N SER A 122 -19.39 -2.32 -8.04
CA SER A 122 -18.43 -2.85 -7.08
C SER A 122 -17.23 -3.44 -7.83
N ASN A 123 -16.05 -3.24 -7.31
CA ASN A 123 -14.83 -3.88 -7.81
C ASN A 123 -13.86 -4.18 -6.67
N GLN A 124 -12.99 -5.17 -6.89
CA GLN A 124 -12.04 -5.65 -5.90
C GLN A 124 -10.94 -4.63 -5.53
N TRP A 125 -10.79 -3.57 -6.34
CA TRP A 125 -9.75 -2.54 -6.13
C TRP A 125 -10.24 -1.36 -5.30
N GLY A 126 -11.55 -1.27 -5.03
CA GLY A 126 -12.17 -0.16 -4.31
C GLY A 126 -11.98 1.19 -5.00
N PHE A 127 -11.68 1.19 -6.29
CA PHE A 127 -11.53 2.40 -7.10
C PHE A 127 -12.79 2.63 -7.91
N HIS A 128 -13.50 3.72 -7.61
CA HIS A 128 -14.74 4.09 -8.28
C HIS A 128 -14.54 5.38 -9.07
N PRO A 129 -14.36 5.29 -10.41
CA PRO A 129 -14.28 6.48 -11.25
C PRO A 129 -15.57 7.30 -11.14
N LEU A 130 -15.44 8.62 -11.02
CA LEU A 130 -16.61 9.51 -10.91
C LEU A 130 -17.33 9.70 -12.25
N PHE A 131 -16.65 9.49 -13.36
CA PHE A 131 -17.20 9.71 -14.69
C PHE A 131 -18.50 8.90 -14.98
N PRO A 132 -18.59 7.59 -14.69
CA PRO A 132 -19.82 6.84 -14.88
C PRO A 132 -20.98 7.33 -14.02
N LEU A 133 -20.69 7.95 -12.85
CA LEU A 133 -21.69 8.45 -11.91
C LEU A 133 -22.33 9.75 -12.39
N SER A 134 -21.75 10.44 -13.37
CA SER A 134 -22.27 11.69 -13.93
C SER A 134 -23.32 11.48 -15.02
N GLN A 135 -23.59 10.24 -15.40
CA GLN A 135 -24.61 9.94 -16.41
C GLN A 135 -26.02 10.05 -15.78
N PRO A 136 -26.97 10.73 -16.45
CA PRO A 136 -28.33 10.75 -15.95
C PRO A 136 -28.90 9.32 -15.92
N PRO A 137 -29.75 8.98 -14.95
CA PRO A 137 -30.45 7.70 -14.95
C PRO A 137 -31.34 7.60 -16.20
N ASN A 138 -31.27 6.46 -16.89
CA ASN A 138 -32.11 6.12 -18.03
C ASN A 138 -33.57 5.95 -17.56
#